data_309c367ca8302e81399879584c4b5372
#
_entry.id   309c367ca8302e81399879584c4b5372
#
_cell.length_a   1.000
_cell.length_b   1.000
_cell.length_c   1.000
_cell.angle_alpha   90.00
_cell.angle_beta   90.00
_cell.angle_gamma   90.00
#
_symmetry.space_group_name_H-M   'P 1'
#
loop_
_entity.id
_entity.type
_entity.pdbx_description
1 polymer ?
#
loop_
_entity_poly.entity_id
_entity_poly.type
_entity_poly.pdbx_seq_one_letter_code
_entity_poly.pdbx_strand_id
1 'polypeptide(L)'
;LEIICLTHGENIITNQKGFDNFVIYTAIVMITTIALSINLNSGRFDFSLGAMAALSAVTGAKISYAVLGGGQGSAALMLAVTIVAGAVLGLVSGLIYVTLRIPPIITSLGVTLIYEGILYTITSGKYVMTEVQNSSMSGFAGTWVYAAIIIAVVLVVSIILFDYTGFGYDYNALKNGQKVAVNTGIREIPNAL
;
A
#
# COMPACT_ATOMS: atom_id res chain seq x y z
N LEU A 1 -15.21 -20.02 -10.05
CA LEU A 1 -15.15 -20.34 -8.61
C LEU A 1 -16.55 -20.33 -8.00
N GLU A 2 -17.37 -19.28 -8.24
CA GLU A 2 -18.73 -19.15 -7.71
C GLU A 2 -19.66 -20.27 -8.20
N ILE A 3 -19.57 -20.69 -9.47
CA ILE A 3 -20.32 -21.80 -10.02
C ILE A 3 -20.03 -23.11 -9.26
N ILE A 4 -18.77 -23.32 -8.88
CA ILE A 4 -18.36 -24.51 -8.08
C ILE A 4 -18.90 -24.41 -6.65
N CYS A 5 -18.90 -23.22 -6.06
CA CYS A 5 -19.42 -22.99 -4.71
C CYS A 5 -20.95 -23.15 -4.68
N LEU A 6 -21.66 -22.69 -5.71
CA LEU A 6 -23.11 -22.89 -5.86
C LEU A 6 -23.51 -24.36 -5.95
N THR A 7 -22.68 -25.21 -6.57
CA THR A 7 -22.93 -26.67 -6.62
C THR A 7 -22.76 -27.36 -5.26
N HIS A 8 -22.02 -26.73 -4.34
CA HIS A 8 -21.85 -27.22 -2.97
C HIS A 8 -22.74 -26.50 -1.93
N GLY A 9 -23.66 -25.64 -2.38
CA GLY A 9 -24.61 -24.94 -1.50
C GLY A 9 -24.00 -23.73 -0.76
N GLU A 10 -22.80 -23.33 -1.11
CA GLU A 10 -22.09 -22.19 -0.53
C GLU A 10 -22.21 -20.97 -1.45
N ASN A 11 -22.83 -19.91 -0.99
CA ASN A 11 -22.94 -18.64 -1.73
C ASN A 11 -21.88 -17.65 -1.21
N ILE A 12 -20.81 -17.44 -1.96
CA ILE A 12 -19.73 -16.53 -1.55
C ILE A 12 -20.17 -15.07 -1.66
N ILE A 13 -20.80 -14.69 -2.78
CA ILE A 13 -21.18 -13.29 -3.03
C ILE A 13 -22.52 -12.92 -2.37
N THR A 14 -23.42 -13.87 -2.21
CA THR A 14 -24.73 -13.63 -1.59
C THR A 14 -24.66 -13.54 -0.06
N ASN A 15 -23.58 -14.06 0.55
CA ASN A 15 -23.34 -13.91 1.98
C ASN A 15 -22.69 -12.54 2.23
N GLN A 16 -23.22 -11.73 3.16
CA GLN A 16 -22.71 -10.41 3.52
C GLN A 16 -21.19 -10.41 3.77
N LYS A 17 -20.70 -11.37 4.56
CA LYS A 17 -19.25 -11.48 4.83
C LYS A 17 -18.43 -11.85 3.59
N GLY A 18 -18.97 -12.67 2.69
CA GLY A 18 -18.33 -13.00 1.43
C GLY A 18 -18.22 -11.79 0.51
N PHE A 19 -19.28 -11.00 0.42
CA PHE A 19 -19.31 -9.75 -0.32
C PHE A 19 -18.33 -8.72 0.25
N ASP A 20 -18.32 -8.52 1.58
CA ASP A 20 -17.39 -7.63 2.26
C ASP A 20 -15.95 -7.99 1.93
N ASN A 21 -15.57 -9.26 2.09
CA ASN A 21 -14.24 -9.74 1.76
C ASN A 21 -13.89 -9.55 0.29
N PHE A 22 -14.82 -9.84 -0.63
CA PHE A 22 -14.60 -9.67 -2.06
C PHE A 22 -14.26 -8.21 -2.40
N VAL A 23 -15.02 -7.25 -1.88
CA VAL A 23 -14.78 -5.82 -2.11
C VAL A 23 -13.46 -5.37 -1.49
N ILE A 24 -13.15 -5.82 -0.26
CA ILE A 24 -11.91 -5.47 0.44
C ILE A 24 -10.69 -6.00 -0.34
N TYR A 25 -10.69 -7.27 -0.74
CA TYR A 25 -9.57 -7.82 -1.53
C TYR A 25 -9.43 -7.17 -2.90
N THR A 26 -10.55 -6.86 -3.55
CA THR A 26 -10.54 -6.12 -4.82
C THR A 26 -9.92 -4.73 -4.63
N ALA A 27 -10.29 -4.01 -3.58
CA ALA A 27 -9.72 -2.71 -3.26
C ALA A 27 -8.20 -2.78 -3.02
N ILE A 28 -7.73 -3.77 -2.27
CA ILE A 28 -6.29 -3.98 -2.04
C ILE A 28 -5.55 -4.23 -3.37
N VAL A 29 -6.09 -5.11 -4.22
CA VAL A 29 -5.48 -5.41 -5.53
C VAL A 29 -5.48 -4.18 -6.42
N MET A 30 -6.55 -3.39 -6.45
CA MET A 30 -6.61 -2.17 -7.26
C MET A 30 -5.58 -1.14 -6.80
N ILE A 31 -5.48 -0.87 -5.49
CA ILE A 31 -4.51 0.09 -4.93
C ILE A 31 -3.08 -0.35 -5.20
N THR A 32 -2.76 -1.62 -4.98
CA THR A 32 -1.41 -2.15 -5.25
C THR A 32 -1.08 -2.15 -6.74
N THR A 33 -2.06 -2.39 -7.61
CA THR A 33 -1.89 -2.30 -9.07
C THR A 33 -1.61 -0.87 -9.52
N ILE A 34 -2.32 0.12 -8.97
CA ILE A 34 -2.05 1.54 -9.25
C ILE A 34 -0.62 1.89 -8.81
N ALA A 35 -0.23 1.55 -7.58
CA ALA A 35 1.11 1.82 -7.06
C ALA A 35 2.21 1.15 -7.90
N LEU A 36 2.00 -0.12 -8.28
CA LEU A 36 2.94 -0.85 -9.14
C LEU A 36 3.02 -0.23 -10.54
N SER A 37 1.89 0.15 -11.13
CA SER A 37 1.84 0.80 -12.44
C SER A 37 2.64 2.10 -12.48
N ILE A 38 2.59 2.90 -11.41
CA ILE A 38 3.36 4.13 -11.27
C ILE A 38 4.86 3.82 -11.29
N ASN A 39 5.29 2.83 -10.52
CA ASN A 39 6.70 2.42 -10.47
C ASN A 39 7.19 1.84 -11.79
N LEU A 40 6.42 0.95 -12.41
CA LEU A 40 6.78 0.35 -13.69
C LEU A 40 6.91 1.37 -14.83
N ASN A 41 5.98 2.31 -14.89
CA ASN A 41 6.00 3.35 -15.94
C ASN A 41 7.18 4.31 -15.80
N SER A 42 7.70 4.50 -14.58
CA SER A 42 8.94 5.28 -14.35
C SER A 42 10.23 4.46 -14.53
N GLY A 43 10.13 3.24 -15.03
CA GLY A 43 11.28 2.36 -15.27
C GLY A 43 11.86 1.72 -14.01
N ARG A 44 11.14 1.78 -12.89
CA ARG A 44 11.56 1.22 -11.60
C ARG A 44 10.71 0.02 -11.26
N PHE A 45 11.38 -1.12 -11.10
CA PHE A 45 10.74 -2.34 -10.62
C PHE A 45 10.85 -2.35 -9.10
N ASP A 46 9.73 -2.17 -8.39
CA ASP A 46 9.70 -2.19 -6.93
C ASP A 46 8.83 -3.34 -6.41
N PHE A 47 9.48 -4.36 -5.86
CA PHE A 47 8.83 -5.49 -5.21
C PHE A 47 8.52 -5.22 -3.73
N SER A 48 9.01 -4.13 -3.15
CA SER A 48 8.84 -3.85 -1.72
C SER A 48 7.45 -3.34 -1.34
N LEU A 49 6.61 -2.98 -2.33
CA LEU A 49 5.27 -2.40 -2.10
C LEU A 49 4.39 -3.25 -1.17
N GLY A 50 4.37 -4.58 -1.35
CA GLY A 50 3.59 -5.48 -0.51
C GLY A 50 4.07 -5.51 0.94
N ALA A 51 5.38 -5.66 1.13
CA ALA A 51 6.00 -5.67 2.46
C ALA A 51 5.86 -4.31 3.16
N MET A 52 6.01 -3.22 2.41
CA MET A 52 5.81 -1.86 2.91
C MET A 52 4.36 -1.61 3.34
N ALA A 53 3.38 -2.04 2.54
CA ALA A 53 1.97 -1.93 2.89
C ALA A 53 1.63 -2.74 4.16
N ALA A 54 2.13 -3.98 4.27
CA ALA A 54 1.92 -4.82 5.44
C ALA A 54 2.58 -4.23 6.69
N LEU A 55 3.84 -3.78 6.60
CA LEU A 55 4.56 -3.19 7.72
C LEU A 55 3.92 -1.87 8.18
N SER A 56 3.50 -1.00 7.26
CA SER A 56 2.82 0.24 7.61
C SER A 56 1.48 0.00 8.29
N ALA A 57 0.68 -0.96 7.80
CA ALA A 57 -0.60 -1.33 8.39
C ALA A 57 -0.44 -1.88 9.82
N VAL A 58 0.52 -2.79 10.02
CA VAL A 58 0.83 -3.35 11.34
C VAL A 58 1.32 -2.26 12.31
N THR A 59 2.19 -1.38 11.86
CA THR A 59 2.67 -0.25 12.67
C THR A 59 1.52 0.67 13.06
N GLY A 60 0.64 1.03 12.14
CA GLY A 60 -0.54 1.84 12.40
C GLY A 60 -1.49 1.20 13.41
N ALA A 61 -1.74 -0.09 13.26
CA ALA A 61 -2.60 -0.84 14.19
C ALA A 61 -2.01 -0.90 15.61
N LYS A 62 -0.72 -1.23 15.74
CA LYS A 62 -0.05 -1.32 17.05
C LYS A 62 0.03 0.02 17.75
N ILE A 63 0.37 1.09 17.05
CA ILE A 63 0.43 2.43 17.64
C ILE A 63 -0.97 2.89 18.09
N SER A 64 -1.99 2.70 17.23
CA SER A 64 -3.36 3.05 17.61
C SER A 64 -3.83 2.30 18.85
N TYR A 65 -3.52 1.01 18.92
CA TYR A 65 -3.85 0.18 20.08
C TYR A 65 -3.11 0.61 21.37
N ALA A 66 -1.82 0.93 21.24
CA ALA A 66 -0.99 1.33 22.39
C ALA A 66 -1.37 2.71 22.95
N VAL A 67 -1.67 3.69 22.07
CA VAL A 67 -2.00 5.07 22.47
C VAL A 67 -3.34 5.16 23.19
N LEU A 68 -4.33 4.37 22.79
CA LEU A 68 -5.69 4.42 23.33
C LEU A 68 -5.97 3.40 24.44
N GLY A 69 -4.93 2.74 24.93
CA GLY A 69 -5.03 1.89 26.13
C GLY A 69 -5.82 0.60 25.95
N GLY A 70 -5.33 -0.28 25.09
CA GLY A 70 -5.71 -1.71 25.02
C GLY A 70 -7.21 -2.00 24.85
N GLY A 71 -7.64 -2.29 23.65
CA GLY A 71 -9.03 -2.70 23.34
C GLY A 71 -9.92 -1.64 22.72
N GLN A 72 -9.52 -0.38 22.70
CA GLN A 72 -10.28 0.72 22.08
C GLN A 72 -9.49 1.46 21.00
N GLY A 73 -8.79 0.74 20.10
CA GLY A 73 -8.09 1.39 18.98
C GLY A 73 -9.03 2.27 18.15
N SER A 74 -8.50 3.40 17.64
CA SER A 74 -9.25 4.28 16.71
C SER A 74 -8.89 3.97 15.28
N ALA A 75 -9.89 3.68 14.45
CA ALA A 75 -9.70 3.48 13.01
C ALA A 75 -9.07 4.70 12.33
N ALA A 76 -9.45 5.91 12.74
CA ALA A 76 -8.89 7.15 12.21
C ALA A 76 -7.40 7.30 12.56
N LEU A 77 -7.02 7.02 13.82
CA LEU A 77 -5.62 7.06 14.23
C LEU A 77 -4.81 5.97 13.53
N MET A 78 -5.36 4.76 13.42
CA MET A 78 -4.73 3.66 12.68
C MET A 78 -4.44 4.06 11.23
N LEU A 79 -5.42 4.63 10.53
CA LEU A 79 -5.25 5.11 9.15
C LEU A 79 -4.20 6.20 9.05
N ALA A 80 -4.27 7.22 9.92
CA ALA A 80 -3.32 8.32 9.90
C ALA A 80 -1.88 7.83 10.12
N VAL A 81 -1.67 6.96 11.10
CA VAL A 81 -0.34 6.38 11.36
C VAL A 81 0.11 5.47 10.22
N THR A 82 -0.79 4.67 9.64
CA THR A 82 -0.48 3.82 8.47
C THR A 82 -0.01 4.65 7.28
N ILE A 83 -0.68 5.76 6.98
CA ILE A 83 -0.30 6.66 5.88
C ILE A 83 1.07 7.28 6.14
N VAL A 84 1.31 7.79 7.34
CA VAL A 84 2.60 8.38 7.72
C VAL A 84 3.72 7.33 7.70
N ALA A 85 3.48 6.16 8.27
CA ALA A 85 4.45 5.05 8.24
C ALA A 85 4.76 4.61 6.81
N GLY A 86 3.75 4.45 5.96
CA GLY A 86 3.92 4.12 4.55
C GLY A 86 4.75 5.17 3.79
N ALA A 87 4.49 6.46 4.03
CA ALA A 87 5.27 7.54 3.45
C ALA A 87 6.75 7.50 3.89
N VAL A 88 7.00 7.28 5.19
CA VAL A 88 8.36 7.16 5.73
C VAL A 88 9.08 5.94 5.14
N LEU A 89 8.44 4.79 5.09
CA LEU A 89 9.02 3.57 4.50
C LEU A 89 9.30 3.76 3.00
N GLY A 90 8.41 4.42 2.27
CA GLY A 90 8.60 4.77 0.87
C GLY A 90 9.79 5.70 0.65
N LEU A 91 9.93 6.75 1.48
CA LEU A 91 11.09 7.63 1.45
C LEU A 91 12.40 6.89 1.74
N VAL A 92 12.40 5.99 2.74
CA VAL A 92 13.57 5.16 3.05
C VAL A 92 13.94 4.26 1.87
N SER A 93 12.97 3.61 1.24
CA SER A 93 13.19 2.79 0.03
C SER A 93 13.77 3.63 -1.11
N GLY A 94 13.20 4.80 -1.36
CA GLY A 94 13.66 5.74 -2.38
C GLY A 94 15.09 6.24 -2.12
N LEU A 95 15.42 6.59 -0.87
CA LEU A 95 16.78 6.97 -0.47
C LEU A 95 17.80 5.86 -0.67
N ILE A 96 17.45 4.62 -0.29
CA ILE A 96 18.30 3.45 -0.51
C ILE A 96 18.55 3.27 -2.01
N TYR A 97 17.50 3.37 -2.83
CA TYR A 97 17.59 3.25 -4.28
C TYR A 97 18.54 4.29 -4.89
N VAL A 98 18.36 5.56 -4.54
CA VAL A 98 19.19 6.68 -5.07
C VAL A 98 20.64 6.57 -4.61
N THR A 99 20.88 6.10 -3.38
CA THR A 99 22.22 6.02 -2.78
C THR A 99 23.03 4.86 -3.34
N LEU A 100 22.42 3.69 -3.47
CA LEU A 100 23.13 2.47 -3.89
C LEU A 100 23.44 2.44 -5.38
N ARG A 101 22.62 3.07 -6.21
CA ARG A 101 22.79 3.10 -7.69
C ARG A 101 22.92 1.71 -8.34
N ILE A 102 22.32 0.70 -7.75
CA ILE A 102 22.24 -0.66 -8.28
C ILE A 102 20.89 -0.90 -8.97
N PRO A 103 20.73 -1.95 -9.76
CA PRO A 103 19.46 -2.23 -10.44
C PRO A 103 18.27 -2.23 -9.47
N PRO A 104 17.14 -1.61 -9.83
CA PRO A 104 15.97 -1.46 -8.95
C PRO A 104 15.46 -2.78 -8.37
N ILE A 105 15.50 -3.84 -9.17
CA ILE A 105 15.05 -5.18 -8.77
C ILE A 105 15.84 -5.70 -7.57
N ILE A 106 17.17 -5.55 -7.57
CA ILE A 106 18.03 -6.04 -6.48
C ILE A 106 17.79 -5.23 -5.22
N THR A 107 17.68 -3.90 -5.36
CA THR A 107 17.41 -3.01 -4.22
C THR A 107 16.05 -3.32 -3.59
N SER A 108 14.99 -3.45 -4.40
CA SER A 108 13.65 -3.68 -3.90
C SER A 108 13.49 -5.05 -3.24
N LEU A 109 14.13 -6.09 -3.76
CA LEU A 109 14.15 -7.41 -3.11
C LEU A 109 14.85 -7.35 -1.74
N GLY A 110 15.98 -6.65 -1.64
CA GLY A 110 16.66 -6.45 -0.36
C GLY A 110 15.80 -5.68 0.65
N VAL A 111 15.15 -4.60 0.22
CA VAL A 111 14.23 -3.81 1.05
C VAL A 111 13.00 -4.65 1.47
N THR A 112 12.46 -5.47 0.57
CA THR A 112 11.36 -6.40 0.89
C THR A 112 11.74 -7.30 2.06
N LEU A 113 12.90 -7.96 1.99
CA LEU A 113 13.37 -8.86 3.06
C LEU A 113 13.58 -8.12 4.40
N ILE A 114 14.08 -6.89 4.36
CA ILE A 114 14.24 -6.07 5.57
C ILE A 114 12.85 -5.75 6.18
N TYR A 115 11.90 -5.29 5.37
CA TYR A 115 10.57 -4.94 5.85
C TYR A 115 9.78 -6.16 6.35
N GLU A 116 9.90 -7.29 5.68
CA GLU A 116 9.32 -8.56 6.15
C GLU A 116 9.97 -9.05 7.44
N GLY A 117 11.29 -8.92 7.58
CA GLY A 117 12.00 -9.25 8.81
C GLY A 117 11.55 -8.40 10.00
N ILE A 118 11.39 -7.08 9.78
CA ILE A 118 10.84 -6.18 10.79
C ILE A 118 9.39 -6.55 11.13
N LEU A 119 8.55 -6.78 10.11
CA LEU A 119 7.17 -7.21 10.26
C LEU A 119 7.07 -8.50 11.09
N TYR A 120 7.87 -9.50 10.74
CA TYR A 120 7.95 -10.77 11.47
C TYR A 120 8.31 -10.57 12.95
N THR A 121 9.29 -9.73 13.22
CA THR A 121 9.72 -9.40 14.59
C THR A 121 8.62 -8.70 15.38
N ILE A 122 7.97 -7.69 14.79
CA ILE A 122 6.90 -6.91 15.44
C ILE A 122 5.66 -7.79 15.73
N THR A 123 5.35 -8.75 14.86
CA THR A 123 4.19 -9.64 15.00
C THR A 123 4.51 -10.93 15.77
N SER A 124 5.70 -11.07 16.31
CA SER A 124 6.15 -12.31 16.98
C SER A 124 5.97 -13.55 16.11
N GLY A 125 6.22 -13.42 14.81
CA GLY A 125 6.15 -14.50 13.83
C GLY A 125 4.76 -14.93 13.37
N LYS A 126 3.70 -14.30 13.84
CA LYS A 126 2.32 -14.75 13.56
C LYS A 126 1.69 -14.11 12.33
N TYR A 127 2.21 -12.98 11.85
CA TYR A 127 1.61 -12.17 10.78
C TYR A 127 0.14 -11.76 11.01
N VAL A 128 -0.39 -12.04 12.19
CA VAL A 128 -1.78 -11.77 12.59
C VAL A 128 -1.78 -10.81 13.76
N MET A 129 -2.63 -9.81 13.68
CA MET A 129 -2.81 -8.79 14.71
C MET A 129 -4.03 -9.16 15.57
N THR A 130 -3.83 -9.98 16.60
CA THR A 130 -4.88 -10.33 17.56
C THR A 130 -5.43 -9.09 18.28
N GLU A 131 -4.59 -8.06 18.44
CA GLU A 131 -4.98 -6.77 19.00
C GLU A 131 -6.05 -6.06 18.17
N VAL A 132 -5.95 -6.15 16.84
CA VAL A 132 -6.93 -5.56 15.90
C VAL A 132 -8.23 -6.37 15.88
N GLN A 133 -8.13 -7.70 15.89
CA GLN A 133 -9.31 -8.58 15.84
C GLN A 133 -10.22 -8.40 17.05
N ASN A 134 -9.65 -8.10 18.21
CA ASN A 134 -10.37 -7.95 19.47
C ASN A 134 -10.69 -6.48 19.83
N SER A 135 -10.48 -5.55 18.91
CA SER A 135 -10.70 -4.12 19.13
C SER A 135 -11.80 -3.57 18.24
N SER A 136 -12.24 -2.34 18.53
CA SER A 136 -13.18 -1.59 17.67
C SER A 136 -12.69 -1.36 16.24
N MET A 137 -11.39 -1.55 15.99
CA MET A 137 -10.79 -1.46 14.65
C MET A 137 -11.22 -2.60 13.71
N SER A 138 -11.66 -3.74 14.25
CA SER A 138 -12.12 -4.87 13.44
C SER A 138 -13.36 -4.54 12.60
N GLY A 139 -14.26 -3.72 13.13
CA GLY A 139 -15.43 -3.26 12.41
C GLY A 139 -15.10 -2.38 11.19
N PHE A 140 -14.06 -1.56 11.33
CA PHE A 140 -13.56 -0.74 10.21
C PHE A 140 -12.90 -1.62 9.13
N ALA A 141 -12.05 -2.55 9.53
CA ALA A 141 -11.32 -3.41 8.59
C ALA A 141 -12.21 -4.44 7.89
N GLY A 142 -13.35 -4.79 8.48
CA GLY A 142 -14.25 -5.83 7.98
C GLY A 142 -15.44 -5.35 7.16
N THR A 143 -15.59 -4.04 6.90
CA THR A 143 -16.75 -3.47 6.21
C THR A 143 -16.39 -2.95 4.83
N TRP A 144 -17.08 -3.43 3.79
CA TRP A 144 -16.85 -3.06 2.40
C TRP A 144 -16.96 -1.56 2.10
N VAL A 145 -17.81 -0.84 2.85
CA VAL A 145 -18.04 0.60 2.65
C VAL A 145 -16.76 1.41 2.83
N TYR A 146 -15.97 1.10 3.86
CA TYR A 146 -14.70 1.80 4.09
C TYR A 146 -13.67 1.48 3.02
N ALA A 147 -13.62 0.24 2.53
CA ALA A 147 -12.75 -0.15 1.43
C ALA A 147 -13.14 0.62 0.14
N ALA A 148 -14.43 0.74 -0.15
CA ALA A 148 -14.94 1.50 -1.30
C ALA A 148 -14.61 3.01 -1.20
N ILE A 149 -14.73 3.60 -0.02
CA ILE A 149 -14.35 5.00 0.21
C ILE A 149 -12.85 5.20 0.01
N ILE A 150 -12.02 4.32 0.59
CA ILE A 150 -10.56 4.41 0.47
C ILE A 150 -10.12 4.34 -1.00
N ILE A 151 -10.66 3.38 -1.78
CA ILE A 151 -10.31 3.27 -3.19
C ILE A 151 -10.77 4.49 -4.00
N ALA A 152 -11.96 5.02 -3.71
CA ALA A 152 -12.44 6.23 -4.36
C ALA A 152 -11.52 7.43 -4.07
N VAL A 153 -11.11 7.61 -2.81
CA VAL A 153 -10.15 8.64 -2.42
C VAL A 153 -8.80 8.45 -3.11
N VAL A 154 -8.26 7.23 -3.13
CA VAL A 154 -6.98 6.92 -3.80
C VAL A 154 -7.06 7.23 -5.30
N LEU A 155 -8.16 6.87 -5.97
CA LEU A 155 -8.36 7.18 -7.39
C LEU A 155 -8.40 8.68 -7.64
N VAL A 156 -9.18 9.43 -6.86
CA VAL A 156 -9.28 10.89 -7.00
C VAL A 156 -7.93 11.57 -6.75
N VAL A 157 -7.22 11.17 -5.68
CA VAL A 157 -5.89 11.70 -5.37
C VAL A 157 -4.89 11.36 -6.49
N SER A 158 -4.94 10.13 -7.03
CA SER A 158 -4.07 9.73 -8.15
C SER A 158 -4.33 10.57 -9.39
N ILE A 159 -5.60 10.78 -9.77
CA ILE A 159 -5.96 11.63 -10.91
C ILE A 159 -5.46 13.05 -10.70
N ILE A 160 -5.71 13.64 -9.53
CA ILE A 160 -5.26 15.00 -9.23
C ILE A 160 -3.73 15.08 -9.30
N LEU A 161 -3.03 14.12 -8.71
CA LEU A 161 -1.57 14.11 -8.64
C LEU A 161 -0.93 13.99 -10.03
N PHE A 162 -1.45 13.07 -10.88
CA PHE A 162 -0.82 12.78 -12.17
C PHE A 162 -1.31 13.65 -13.32
N ASP A 163 -2.53 14.18 -13.28
CA ASP A 163 -3.10 14.95 -14.38
C ASP A 163 -3.06 16.47 -14.13
N TYR A 164 -3.04 16.90 -12.84
CA TYR A 164 -3.19 18.31 -12.51
C TYR A 164 -2.01 18.92 -11.74
N THR A 165 -0.91 18.14 -11.47
CA THR A 165 0.27 18.70 -10.78
C THR A 165 1.53 18.69 -11.64
N GLY A 166 2.51 19.54 -11.28
CA GLY A 166 3.83 19.55 -11.91
C GLY A 166 4.56 18.21 -11.79
N PHE A 167 4.34 17.46 -10.70
CA PHE A 167 4.86 16.11 -10.53
C PHE A 167 4.35 15.16 -11.63
N GLY A 168 3.05 15.21 -11.94
CA GLY A 168 2.47 14.39 -13.00
C GLY A 168 3.02 14.74 -14.38
N TYR A 169 3.30 16.02 -14.64
CA TYR A 169 3.96 16.45 -15.88
C TYR A 169 5.36 15.86 -16.02
N ASP A 170 6.18 15.97 -14.98
CA ASP A 170 7.53 15.40 -14.97
C ASP A 170 7.53 13.88 -15.09
N TYR A 171 6.60 13.21 -14.39
CA TYR A 171 6.42 11.78 -14.47
C TYR A 171 6.04 11.31 -15.89
N ASN A 172 5.10 11.98 -16.54
CA ASN A 172 4.67 11.65 -17.90
C ASN A 172 5.81 11.91 -18.91
N ALA A 173 6.62 12.90 -18.70
CA ALA A 173 7.79 13.16 -19.54
C ALA A 173 8.86 12.05 -19.38
N LEU A 174 9.14 11.62 -18.15
CA LEU A 174 10.09 10.52 -17.87
C LEU A 174 9.59 9.18 -18.45
N LYS A 175 8.29 8.91 -18.38
CA LYS A 175 7.65 7.74 -18.96
C LYS A 175 7.85 7.65 -20.48
N ASN A 176 7.76 8.77 -21.18
CA ASN A 176 7.87 8.83 -22.64
C ASN A 176 9.31 8.79 -23.18
N GLY A 177 10.31 8.99 -22.31
CA GLY A 177 11.72 8.91 -22.70
C GLY A 177 12.65 9.55 -21.69
N GLN A 178 13.18 8.75 -20.78
CA GLN A 178 14.05 9.19 -19.69
C GLN A 178 15.23 10.05 -20.20
N LYS A 179 15.92 9.62 -21.27
CA LYS A 179 17.06 10.38 -21.84
C LYS A 179 16.63 11.74 -22.41
N VAL A 180 15.45 11.81 -23.01
CA VAL A 180 14.92 13.05 -23.58
C VAL A 180 14.48 13.98 -22.47
N ALA A 181 13.78 13.47 -21.45
CA ALA A 181 13.32 14.25 -20.31
C ALA A 181 14.47 14.89 -19.52
N VAL A 182 15.55 14.14 -19.27
CA VAL A 182 16.76 14.66 -18.59
C VAL A 182 17.44 15.74 -19.43
N ASN A 183 17.54 15.57 -20.74
CA ASN A 183 18.12 16.56 -21.63
C ASN A 183 17.29 17.86 -21.72
N THR A 184 15.99 17.80 -21.43
CA THR A 184 15.11 18.98 -21.32
C THR A 184 15.10 19.64 -19.94
N GLY A 185 15.94 19.16 -19.01
CA GLY A 185 16.14 19.78 -17.69
C GLY A 185 15.30 19.21 -16.56
N ILE A 186 14.59 18.11 -16.78
CA ILE A 186 13.83 17.42 -15.74
C ILE A 186 14.81 16.69 -14.81
N ARG A 187 14.68 16.92 -13.51
CA ARG A 187 15.55 16.31 -12.49
C ARG A 187 15.03 14.92 -12.12
N GLU A 188 15.84 13.88 -12.33
CA GLU A 188 15.46 12.49 -11.98
C GLU A 188 15.35 12.26 -10.48
N ILE A 189 16.25 12.83 -9.68
CA ILE A 189 16.34 12.56 -8.24
C ILE A 189 15.07 12.99 -7.47
N PRO A 190 14.51 14.20 -7.64
CA PRO A 190 13.29 14.59 -6.96
C PRO A 190 12.06 13.74 -7.33
N ASN A 191 12.05 13.20 -8.55
CA ASN A 191 10.96 12.33 -9.02
C ASN A 191 11.18 10.84 -8.65
N ALA A 192 12.30 10.54 -7.98
CA ALA A 192 12.65 9.22 -7.48
C ALA A 192 12.33 9.01 -5.99
N LEU A 193 12.22 10.10 -5.25
CA LEU A 193 11.89 10.14 -3.82
C LEU A 193 10.41 10.33 -3.60
#